data_79a05d013a4d46129a0a00c2fd919e8e
#
_entry.id   79a05d013a4d46129a0a00c2fd919e8e
#
_cell.length_a   1.000
_cell.length_b   1.000
_cell.length_c   1.000
_cell.angle_alpha   90.00
_cell.angle_beta   90.00
_cell.angle_gamma   90.00
#
_symmetry.space_group_name_H-M   'P 1'
#
loop_
_entity.id
_entity.type
_entity.pdbx_description
1 polymer ?
#
loop_
_entity_poly.entity_id
_entity_poly.type
_entity_poly.pdbx_seq_one_letter_code
_entity_poly.pdbx_strand_id
1 'polypeptide(L)'
;MGFSGSSQYLASDALKMAVNAAITLEKPLLIKGEPGTGKTVLAEAVADHLVTDLIAWHIKSTSKAQQGLYEYDAVARLRDSQLGDPRVADISHYIRKGKLWQAFSAEQRPVLLIDEIDKADIEFPNDLLLELDRMEFDVYETGERVKARQRPVVIITSNNEKELPDAFLRRCFFHYIRFPDKAEMQAIVKLHYPDLKESLLGEAMDLFFELREVEGLRKKPSTSELLDWIRLLLADDIAPEAMRAREPGKLVPALYGALLKTEQDLHLFEKLAFLARRGS
;
A
#
# COMPACT_ATOMS: atom_id res chain seq x y z
N MET A 1 -15.43 14.19 -14.27
CA MET A 1 -14.24 14.98 -13.80
C MET A 1 -13.11 14.02 -13.52
N GLY A 2 -11.87 14.37 -13.86
CA GLY A 2 -10.72 13.51 -13.60
C GLY A 2 -10.28 13.55 -12.11
N PHE A 3 -9.60 12.51 -11.66
CA PHE A 3 -9.01 12.44 -10.32
C PHE A 3 -8.06 13.62 -10.08
N SER A 4 -8.24 14.35 -9.00
CA SER A 4 -7.47 15.55 -8.63
C SER A 4 -6.77 15.45 -7.26
N GLY A 5 -6.82 14.29 -6.62
CA GLY A 5 -6.46 14.08 -5.23
C GLY A 5 -7.68 14.13 -4.30
N SER A 6 -7.46 14.01 -3.01
CA SER A 6 -8.51 14.14 -1.99
C SER A 6 -8.05 15.05 -0.85
N SER A 7 -8.96 15.35 0.08
CA SER A 7 -8.64 16.13 1.29
C SER A 7 -7.66 15.41 2.23
N GLN A 8 -7.41 14.14 2.02
CA GLN A 8 -6.51 13.31 2.83
C GLN A 8 -5.32 12.75 2.04
N TYR A 9 -5.27 13.00 0.73
CA TYR A 9 -4.21 12.48 -0.13
C TYR A 9 -3.69 13.52 -1.12
N LEU A 10 -2.43 13.92 -0.91
CA LEU A 10 -1.74 14.85 -1.80
C LEU A 10 -1.15 14.09 -2.98
N ALA A 11 -1.78 14.20 -4.15
CA ALA A 11 -1.29 13.58 -5.38
C ALA A 11 -0.45 14.58 -6.20
N SER A 12 0.71 14.16 -6.67
CA SER A 12 1.48 14.93 -7.67
C SER A 12 0.72 14.99 -9.01
N ASP A 13 1.01 15.99 -9.83
CA ASP A 13 0.34 16.11 -11.14
C ASP A 13 0.63 14.91 -12.05
N ALA A 14 1.85 14.35 -11.99
CA ALA A 14 2.20 13.13 -12.71
C ALA A 14 1.35 11.92 -12.25
N LEU A 15 1.11 11.78 -10.95
CA LEU A 15 0.27 10.72 -10.40
C LEU A 15 -1.21 10.91 -10.80
N LYS A 16 -1.73 12.15 -10.74
CA LYS A 16 -3.10 12.46 -11.22
C LYS A 16 -3.27 12.08 -12.69
N MET A 17 -2.28 12.43 -13.52
CA MET A 17 -2.29 12.07 -14.95
C MET A 17 -2.26 10.55 -15.13
N ALA A 18 -1.44 9.82 -14.37
CA ALA A 18 -1.34 8.37 -14.45
C ALA A 18 -2.67 7.67 -14.07
N VAL A 19 -3.31 8.10 -12.99
CA VAL A 19 -4.62 7.60 -12.56
C VAL A 19 -5.66 7.84 -13.66
N ASN A 20 -5.77 9.06 -14.18
CA ASN A 20 -6.74 9.41 -15.20
C ASN A 20 -6.50 8.67 -16.53
N ALA A 21 -5.22 8.50 -16.91
CA ALA A 21 -4.85 7.73 -18.09
C ALA A 21 -5.24 6.24 -17.93
N ALA A 22 -4.96 5.63 -16.80
CA ALA A 22 -5.33 4.24 -16.52
C ALA A 22 -6.86 4.02 -16.57
N ILE A 23 -7.62 4.96 -15.96
CA ILE A 23 -9.10 4.94 -16.00
C ILE A 23 -9.62 5.06 -17.43
N THR A 24 -9.05 5.98 -18.23
CA THR A 24 -9.47 6.23 -19.63
C THR A 24 -9.12 5.06 -20.54
N LEU A 25 -7.94 4.45 -20.35
CA LEU A 25 -7.49 3.31 -21.15
C LEU A 25 -8.10 1.98 -20.67
N GLU A 26 -8.82 1.99 -19.55
CA GLU A 26 -9.37 0.79 -18.90
C GLU A 26 -8.28 -0.26 -18.60
N LYS A 27 -7.06 0.18 -18.29
CA LYS A 27 -5.93 -0.67 -17.91
C LYS A 27 -5.70 -0.66 -16.41
N PRO A 28 -5.21 -1.77 -15.85
CA PRO A 28 -4.71 -1.78 -14.48
C PRO A 28 -3.61 -0.73 -14.29
N LEU A 29 -3.70 0.05 -13.21
CA LEU A 29 -2.67 1.01 -12.81
C LEU A 29 -1.68 0.31 -11.88
N LEU A 30 -0.47 0.04 -12.34
CA LEU A 30 0.60 -0.49 -11.51
C LEU A 30 1.40 0.66 -10.87
N ILE A 31 1.32 0.74 -9.56
CA ILE A 31 2.05 1.72 -8.75
C ILE A 31 3.22 1.03 -8.06
N LYS A 32 4.44 1.43 -8.40
CA LYS A 32 5.66 1.05 -7.68
C LYS A 32 6.19 2.20 -6.84
N GLY A 33 6.91 1.91 -5.78
CA GLY A 33 7.55 2.91 -4.93
C GLY A 33 8.02 2.32 -3.61
N GLU A 34 8.81 3.10 -2.86
CA GLU A 34 9.26 2.70 -1.53
C GLU A 34 8.08 2.40 -0.59
N PRO A 35 8.26 1.53 0.42
CA PRO A 35 7.27 1.35 1.48
C PRO A 35 6.90 2.68 2.15
N GLY A 36 5.61 2.85 2.49
CA GLY A 36 5.12 4.05 3.17
C GLY A 36 5.02 5.32 2.31
N THR A 37 5.02 5.20 0.97
CA THR A 37 4.78 6.32 0.05
C THR A 37 3.30 6.56 -0.28
N GLY A 38 2.38 5.94 0.46
CA GLY A 38 0.93 6.18 0.31
C GLY A 38 0.28 5.42 -0.85
N LYS A 39 0.89 4.32 -1.35
CA LYS A 39 0.33 3.54 -2.48
C LYS A 39 -1.06 2.96 -2.20
N THR A 40 -1.26 2.40 -1.01
CA THR A 40 -2.55 1.83 -0.58
C THR A 40 -3.60 2.93 -0.40
N VAL A 41 -3.22 4.05 0.23
CA VAL A 41 -4.08 5.23 0.46
C VAL A 41 -4.53 5.87 -0.87
N LEU A 42 -3.72 5.74 -1.95
CA LEU A 42 -4.14 6.19 -3.28
C LEU A 42 -5.42 5.50 -3.74
N ALA A 43 -5.56 4.19 -3.51
CA ALA A 43 -6.76 3.46 -3.93
C ALA A 43 -8.00 3.92 -3.16
N GLU A 44 -7.87 4.24 -1.88
CA GLU A 44 -8.92 4.84 -1.06
C GLU A 44 -9.31 6.22 -1.61
N ALA A 45 -8.32 7.08 -1.88
CA ALA A 45 -8.56 8.41 -2.44
C ALA A 45 -9.23 8.38 -3.82
N VAL A 46 -8.91 7.38 -4.66
CA VAL A 46 -9.56 7.20 -5.96
C VAL A 46 -10.99 6.70 -5.80
N ALA A 47 -11.25 5.77 -4.88
CA ALA A 47 -12.59 5.28 -4.58
C ALA A 47 -13.50 6.40 -4.05
N ASP A 48 -12.99 7.19 -3.13
CA ASP A 48 -13.69 8.38 -2.57
C ASP A 48 -14.02 9.39 -3.68
N HIS A 49 -13.04 9.70 -4.55
CA HIS A 49 -13.23 10.62 -5.66
C HIS A 49 -14.31 10.15 -6.64
N LEU A 50 -14.34 8.84 -6.93
CA LEU A 50 -15.33 8.23 -7.82
C LEU A 50 -16.67 7.94 -7.13
N VAL A 51 -16.75 8.14 -5.81
CA VAL A 51 -17.93 7.85 -4.96
C VAL A 51 -18.37 6.40 -5.16
N THR A 52 -17.43 5.46 -5.00
CA THR A 52 -17.66 4.03 -5.24
C THR A 52 -16.94 3.18 -4.19
N ASP A 53 -17.30 1.89 -4.13
CA ASP A 53 -16.72 0.95 -3.20
C ASP A 53 -15.25 0.64 -3.53
N LEU A 54 -14.43 0.54 -2.49
CA LEU A 54 -13.09 -0.04 -2.55
C LEU A 54 -13.14 -1.52 -2.16
N ILE A 55 -12.71 -2.38 -3.08
CA ILE A 55 -12.54 -3.81 -2.83
C ILE A 55 -11.03 -4.08 -2.74
N ALA A 56 -10.52 -4.28 -1.53
CA ALA A 56 -9.10 -4.50 -1.31
C ALA A 56 -8.75 -5.99 -1.19
N TRP A 57 -7.72 -6.39 -1.90
CA TRP A 57 -7.09 -7.71 -1.83
C TRP A 57 -5.62 -7.57 -1.46
N HIS A 58 -5.30 -7.79 -0.18
CA HIS A 58 -3.92 -7.78 0.32
C HIS A 58 -3.26 -9.12 0.04
N ILE A 59 -2.19 -9.07 -0.75
CA ILE A 59 -1.47 -10.25 -1.18
C ILE A 59 -0.48 -10.68 -0.09
N LYS A 60 -0.43 -11.99 0.14
CA LYS A 60 0.51 -12.64 1.07
C LYS A 60 1.43 -13.57 0.29
N SER A 61 2.54 -13.98 0.88
CA SER A 61 3.45 -14.97 0.28
C SER A 61 2.78 -16.32 -0.04
N THR A 62 1.67 -16.63 0.63
CA THR A 62 0.88 -17.85 0.41
C THR A 62 -0.32 -17.63 -0.50
N SER A 63 -0.56 -16.41 -0.98
CA SER A 63 -1.70 -16.11 -1.86
C SER A 63 -1.54 -16.78 -3.21
N LYS A 64 -2.65 -17.32 -3.72
CA LYS A 64 -2.76 -17.89 -5.06
C LYS A 64 -3.80 -17.11 -5.87
N ALA A 65 -3.58 -16.99 -7.17
CA ALA A 65 -4.47 -16.25 -8.07
C ALA A 65 -5.93 -16.75 -8.02
N GLN A 66 -6.11 -18.08 -7.91
CA GLN A 66 -7.41 -18.72 -7.76
C GLN A 66 -8.24 -18.17 -6.58
N GLN A 67 -7.59 -17.81 -5.47
CA GLN A 67 -8.27 -17.27 -4.28
C GLN A 67 -8.89 -15.89 -4.54
N GLY A 68 -8.36 -15.14 -5.50
CA GLY A 68 -8.97 -13.90 -5.96
C GLY A 68 -10.27 -14.13 -6.72
N LEU A 69 -10.40 -15.29 -7.38
CA LEU A 69 -11.59 -15.68 -8.11
C LEU A 69 -12.61 -16.29 -7.13
N TYR A 70 -12.33 -17.48 -6.64
CA TYR A 70 -13.12 -18.18 -5.63
C TYR A 70 -12.35 -19.33 -4.99
N GLU A 71 -12.86 -19.84 -3.88
CA GLU A 71 -12.39 -21.05 -3.23
C GLU A 71 -13.56 -22.04 -3.08
N TYR A 72 -13.34 -23.28 -3.48
CA TYR A 72 -14.30 -24.37 -3.29
C TYR A 72 -13.92 -25.21 -2.09
N ASP A 73 -14.82 -25.27 -1.07
CA ASP A 73 -14.64 -26.05 0.16
C ASP A 73 -15.16 -27.50 -0.03
N ALA A 74 -14.40 -28.30 -0.78
CA ALA A 74 -14.71 -29.71 -1.03
C ALA A 74 -14.76 -30.53 0.26
N VAL A 75 -13.94 -30.16 1.28
CA VAL A 75 -13.88 -30.88 2.55
C VAL A 75 -15.16 -30.66 3.35
N ALA A 76 -15.63 -29.41 3.42
CA ALA A 76 -16.89 -29.11 4.07
C ALA A 76 -18.06 -29.85 3.40
N ARG A 77 -18.10 -29.85 2.06
CA ARG A 77 -19.14 -30.56 1.30
C ARG A 77 -19.10 -32.05 1.53
N LEU A 78 -17.93 -32.68 1.56
CA LEU A 78 -17.78 -34.10 1.84
C LEU A 78 -18.27 -34.45 3.25
N ARG A 79 -17.87 -33.65 4.24
CA ARG A 79 -18.34 -33.83 5.64
C ARG A 79 -19.86 -33.72 5.74
N ASP A 80 -20.45 -32.70 5.15
CA ASP A 80 -21.88 -32.45 5.20
C ASP A 80 -22.65 -33.55 4.44
N SER A 81 -22.09 -34.12 3.37
CA SER A 81 -22.62 -35.28 2.67
C SER A 81 -22.69 -36.53 3.58
N GLN A 82 -21.63 -36.78 4.37
CA GLN A 82 -21.59 -37.90 5.30
C GLN A 82 -22.61 -37.75 6.45
N LEU A 83 -22.93 -36.49 6.81
CA LEU A 83 -23.91 -36.17 7.84
C LEU A 83 -25.35 -36.12 7.30
N GLY A 84 -25.56 -36.27 6.00
CA GLY A 84 -26.88 -36.18 5.38
C GLY A 84 -27.46 -34.77 5.33
N ASP A 85 -26.61 -33.75 5.38
CA ASP A 85 -27.02 -32.33 5.34
C ASP A 85 -27.63 -31.98 3.97
N PRO A 86 -28.86 -31.43 3.90
CA PRO A 86 -29.51 -31.09 2.64
C PRO A 86 -28.79 -30.02 1.82
N ARG A 87 -27.92 -29.19 2.43
CA ARG A 87 -27.13 -28.15 1.73
C ARG A 87 -26.21 -28.75 0.67
N VAL A 88 -25.86 -30.03 0.76
CA VAL A 88 -25.00 -30.71 -0.23
C VAL A 88 -25.56 -30.69 -1.64
N ALA A 89 -26.90 -30.61 -1.75
CA ALA A 89 -27.56 -30.56 -3.06
C ALA A 89 -27.25 -29.30 -3.85
N ASP A 90 -26.94 -28.20 -3.17
CA ASP A 90 -26.53 -26.93 -3.80
C ASP A 90 -25.06 -26.67 -3.54
N ILE A 91 -24.24 -26.86 -4.58
CA ILE A 91 -22.80 -26.66 -4.55
C ILE A 91 -22.38 -25.23 -4.23
N SER A 92 -23.24 -24.25 -4.51
CA SER A 92 -22.97 -22.83 -4.26
C SER A 92 -22.70 -22.50 -2.79
N HIS A 93 -23.25 -23.30 -1.85
CA HIS A 93 -23.00 -23.16 -0.42
C HIS A 93 -21.53 -23.39 -0.03
N TYR A 94 -20.77 -24.08 -0.87
CA TYR A 94 -19.37 -24.43 -0.63
C TYR A 94 -18.40 -23.60 -1.48
N ILE A 95 -18.89 -22.58 -2.18
CA ILE A 95 -18.10 -21.66 -2.99
C ILE A 95 -17.97 -20.31 -2.25
N ARG A 96 -16.74 -19.95 -1.90
CA ARG A 96 -16.42 -18.66 -1.30
C ARG A 96 -15.92 -17.71 -2.39
N LYS A 97 -16.65 -16.63 -2.62
CA LYS A 97 -16.30 -15.63 -3.63
C LYS A 97 -15.06 -14.85 -3.24
N GLY A 98 -14.05 -14.82 -4.13
CA GLY A 98 -12.84 -14.01 -3.99
C GLY A 98 -13.08 -12.54 -4.31
N LYS A 99 -12.00 -11.74 -4.24
CA LYS A 99 -12.07 -10.28 -4.42
C LYS A 99 -12.35 -9.86 -5.87
N LEU A 100 -11.83 -10.62 -6.86
CA LEU A 100 -12.15 -10.39 -8.26
C LEU A 100 -13.63 -10.70 -8.54
N TRP A 101 -14.15 -11.81 -8.00
CA TRP A 101 -15.58 -12.11 -8.14
C TRP A 101 -16.44 -10.98 -7.57
N GLN A 102 -16.11 -10.51 -6.35
CA GLN A 102 -16.82 -9.39 -5.73
C GLN A 102 -16.80 -8.15 -6.64
N ALA A 103 -15.62 -7.80 -7.18
CA ALA A 103 -15.47 -6.66 -8.07
C ALA A 103 -16.24 -6.82 -9.39
N PHE A 104 -16.26 -8.04 -9.99
CA PHE A 104 -16.96 -8.29 -11.23
C PHE A 104 -18.48 -8.33 -11.05
N SER A 105 -18.95 -8.72 -9.86
CA SER A 105 -20.39 -8.76 -9.54
C SER A 105 -20.95 -7.43 -9.03
N ALA A 106 -20.12 -6.43 -8.79
CA ALA A 106 -20.54 -5.14 -8.26
C ALA A 106 -21.54 -4.44 -9.22
N GLU A 107 -22.57 -3.80 -8.65
CA GLU A 107 -23.57 -3.07 -9.44
C GLU A 107 -23.04 -1.76 -10.00
N GLN A 108 -22.18 -1.09 -9.22
CA GLN A 108 -21.47 0.11 -9.63
C GLN A 108 -20.01 -0.23 -9.93
N ARG A 109 -19.35 0.57 -10.77
CA ARG A 109 -17.95 0.39 -11.12
C ARG A 109 -17.05 0.55 -9.86
N PRO A 110 -16.52 -0.52 -9.26
CA PRO A 110 -15.73 -0.43 -8.05
C PRO A 110 -14.28 -0.07 -8.35
N VAL A 111 -13.54 0.34 -7.32
CA VAL A 111 -12.08 0.31 -7.31
C VAL A 111 -11.64 -1.04 -6.73
N LEU A 112 -10.85 -1.80 -7.49
CA LEU A 112 -10.21 -3.04 -7.03
C LEU A 112 -8.74 -2.75 -6.75
N LEU A 113 -8.35 -2.86 -5.49
CA LEU A 113 -6.95 -2.79 -5.06
C LEU A 113 -6.37 -4.21 -4.93
N ILE A 114 -5.29 -4.48 -5.68
CA ILE A 114 -4.42 -5.66 -5.49
C ILE A 114 -3.14 -5.14 -4.85
N ASP A 115 -3.05 -5.31 -3.53
CA ASP A 115 -2.01 -4.65 -2.71
C ASP A 115 -0.81 -5.57 -2.50
N GLU A 116 0.40 -5.04 -2.74
CA GLU A 116 1.69 -5.73 -2.57
C GLU A 116 1.81 -7.02 -3.41
N ILE A 117 1.52 -6.93 -4.71
CA ILE A 117 1.50 -8.08 -5.64
C ILE A 117 2.82 -8.85 -5.68
N ASP A 118 3.93 -8.19 -5.41
CA ASP A 118 5.29 -8.75 -5.38
C ASP A 118 5.59 -9.60 -4.14
N LYS A 119 4.67 -9.69 -3.17
CA LYS A 119 4.79 -10.63 -2.05
C LYS A 119 4.52 -12.07 -2.44
N ALA A 120 3.65 -12.31 -3.41
CA ALA A 120 3.33 -13.65 -3.89
C ALA A 120 4.49 -14.27 -4.70
N ASP A 121 4.27 -15.48 -5.19
CA ASP A 121 5.20 -16.16 -6.09
C ASP A 121 5.27 -15.42 -7.44
N ILE A 122 6.38 -15.59 -8.16
CA ILE A 122 6.66 -14.90 -9.42
C ILE A 122 5.62 -15.16 -10.51
N GLU A 123 4.98 -16.32 -10.50
CA GLU A 123 3.93 -16.67 -11.46
C GLU A 123 2.57 -16.07 -11.14
N PHE A 124 2.33 -15.65 -9.91
CA PHE A 124 1.05 -15.11 -9.45
C PHE A 124 0.51 -13.98 -10.34
N PRO A 125 1.31 -12.96 -10.76
CA PRO A 125 0.81 -11.92 -11.64
C PRO A 125 0.41 -12.47 -13.03
N ASN A 126 1.15 -13.45 -13.54
CA ASN A 126 0.83 -14.09 -14.82
C ASN A 126 -0.48 -14.86 -14.76
N ASP A 127 -0.75 -15.54 -13.65
CA ASP A 127 -1.97 -16.31 -13.42
C ASP A 127 -3.24 -15.45 -13.38
N LEU A 128 -3.10 -14.11 -13.20
CA LEU A 128 -4.21 -13.16 -13.20
C LEU A 128 -4.40 -12.44 -14.54
N LEU A 129 -3.49 -12.65 -15.50
CA LEU A 129 -3.50 -11.87 -16.75
C LEU A 129 -4.78 -12.00 -17.54
N LEU A 130 -5.29 -13.21 -17.66
CA LEU A 130 -6.49 -13.49 -18.48
C LEU A 130 -7.72 -12.82 -17.88
N GLU A 131 -7.89 -12.97 -16.56
CA GLU A 131 -9.02 -12.43 -15.83
C GLU A 131 -9.01 -10.91 -15.80
N LEU A 132 -7.83 -10.29 -15.66
CA LEU A 132 -7.68 -8.83 -15.70
C LEU A 132 -7.84 -8.25 -17.11
N ASP A 133 -7.49 -9.00 -18.15
CA ASP A 133 -7.69 -8.56 -19.55
C ASP A 133 -9.14 -8.68 -19.96
N ARG A 134 -9.75 -9.86 -19.73
CA ARG A 134 -11.11 -10.18 -20.20
C ARG A 134 -12.20 -9.75 -19.23
N MET A 135 -11.84 -9.53 -17.95
CA MET A 135 -12.78 -9.25 -16.86
C MET A 135 -13.86 -10.34 -16.74
N GLU A 136 -13.45 -11.59 -16.93
CA GLU A 136 -14.31 -12.76 -16.80
C GLU A 136 -13.49 -14.00 -16.39
N PHE A 137 -14.16 -14.98 -15.77
CA PHE A 137 -13.59 -16.30 -15.46
C PHE A 137 -14.72 -17.33 -15.36
N ASP A 138 -14.36 -18.60 -15.47
CA ASP A 138 -15.29 -19.73 -15.34
C ASP A 138 -15.20 -20.37 -13.95
N VAL A 139 -16.33 -20.71 -13.38
CA VAL A 139 -16.47 -21.48 -12.11
C VAL A 139 -16.66 -22.93 -12.47
N TYR A 140 -15.62 -23.74 -12.32
CA TYR A 140 -15.60 -25.12 -12.81
C TYR A 140 -16.67 -26.01 -12.16
N GLU A 141 -16.96 -25.81 -10.86
CA GLU A 141 -17.87 -26.63 -10.09
C GLU A 141 -19.34 -26.40 -10.47
N THR A 142 -19.69 -25.20 -10.93
CA THR A 142 -21.06 -24.83 -11.32
C THR A 142 -21.23 -24.71 -12.83
N GLY A 143 -20.14 -24.58 -13.58
CA GLY A 143 -20.18 -24.23 -15.01
C GLY A 143 -20.59 -22.77 -15.29
N GLU A 144 -20.73 -21.96 -14.25
CA GLU A 144 -21.06 -20.54 -14.37
C GLU A 144 -19.88 -19.75 -14.91
N ARG A 145 -20.15 -18.80 -15.83
CA ARG A 145 -19.20 -17.78 -16.23
C ARG A 145 -19.51 -16.48 -15.53
N VAL A 146 -18.56 -16.01 -14.73
CA VAL A 146 -18.61 -14.71 -14.05
C VAL A 146 -17.97 -13.67 -14.95
N LYS A 147 -18.73 -12.66 -15.35
CA LYS A 147 -18.25 -11.55 -16.18
C LYS A 147 -18.51 -10.23 -15.47
N ALA A 148 -17.55 -9.30 -15.54
CA ALA A 148 -17.70 -7.98 -14.93
C ALA A 148 -18.90 -7.23 -15.53
N ARG A 149 -19.84 -6.84 -14.67
CA ARG A 149 -20.97 -5.99 -15.05
C ARG A 149 -20.51 -4.61 -15.52
N GLN A 150 -19.55 -4.07 -14.78
CA GLN A 150 -18.83 -2.86 -15.13
C GLN A 150 -17.34 -3.12 -14.89
N ARG A 151 -16.48 -2.69 -15.83
CA ARG A 151 -15.04 -2.88 -15.71
C ARG A 151 -14.51 -2.11 -14.51
N PRO A 152 -13.98 -2.77 -13.45
CA PRO A 152 -13.45 -2.09 -12.26
C PRO A 152 -12.26 -1.20 -12.61
N VAL A 153 -12.02 -0.17 -11.81
CA VAL A 153 -10.74 0.54 -11.80
C VAL A 153 -9.76 -0.30 -11.00
N VAL A 154 -8.80 -0.92 -11.66
CA VAL A 154 -7.83 -1.80 -11.00
C VAL A 154 -6.58 -1.02 -10.65
N ILE A 155 -6.24 -0.99 -9.36
CA ILE A 155 -4.99 -0.42 -8.84
C ILE A 155 -4.17 -1.55 -8.23
N ILE A 156 -2.91 -1.66 -8.66
CA ILE A 156 -1.99 -2.71 -8.22
C ILE A 156 -0.79 -2.03 -7.60
N THR A 157 -0.40 -2.43 -6.39
CA THR A 157 0.77 -1.88 -5.73
C THR A 157 1.92 -2.89 -5.65
N SER A 158 3.15 -2.37 -5.67
CA SER A 158 4.37 -3.15 -5.47
C SER A 158 5.40 -2.32 -4.70
N ASN A 159 6.06 -2.94 -3.74
CA ASN A 159 7.18 -2.35 -2.98
C ASN A 159 8.54 -2.61 -3.65
N ASN A 160 8.54 -3.19 -4.84
CA ASN A 160 9.73 -3.55 -5.60
C ASN A 160 10.62 -4.60 -4.89
N GLU A 161 10.00 -5.47 -4.09
CA GLU A 161 10.72 -6.58 -3.42
C GLU A 161 11.12 -7.66 -4.41
N LYS A 162 10.28 -7.88 -5.45
CA LYS A 162 10.55 -8.82 -6.55
C LYS A 162 10.23 -8.17 -7.89
N GLU A 163 10.90 -8.61 -8.94
CA GLU A 163 10.58 -8.21 -10.31
C GLU A 163 9.25 -8.84 -10.75
N LEU A 164 8.46 -8.06 -11.49
CA LEU A 164 7.20 -8.51 -12.06
C LEU A 164 7.45 -8.96 -13.52
N PRO A 165 6.75 -9.99 -14.01
CA PRO A 165 6.92 -10.50 -15.36
C PRO A 165 6.63 -9.45 -16.43
N ASP A 166 7.42 -9.42 -17.51
CA ASP A 166 7.25 -8.48 -18.63
C ASP A 166 5.86 -8.55 -19.26
N ALA A 167 5.28 -9.75 -19.36
CA ALA A 167 3.94 -9.94 -19.91
C ALA A 167 2.88 -9.20 -19.08
N PHE A 168 3.04 -9.18 -17.76
CA PHE A 168 2.19 -8.45 -16.83
C PHE A 168 2.40 -6.93 -16.95
N LEU A 169 3.65 -6.48 -16.96
CA LEU A 169 4.00 -5.06 -17.06
C LEU A 169 3.41 -4.40 -18.31
N ARG A 170 3.43 -5.07 -19.45
CA ARG A 170 2.87 -4.56 -20.73
C ARG A 170 1.37 -4.33 -20.70
N ARG A 171 0.65 -4.98 -19.81
CA ARG A 171 -0.80 -4.84 -19.66
C ARG A 171 -1.23 -3.75 -18.71
N CYS A 172 -0.28 -3.27 -17.89
CA CYS A 172 -0.53 -2.23 -16.91
C CYS A 172 -0.15 -0.84 -17.46
N PHE A 173 -0.82 0.19 -16.97
CA PHE A 173 -0.29 1.54 -16.98
C PHE A 173 0.63 1.69 -15.78
N PHE A 174 1.88 2.05 -15.99
CA PHE A 174 2.90 2.08 -14.95
C PHE A 174 3.12 3.49 -14.42
N HIS A 175 3.23 3.63 -13.09
CA HIS A 175 3.71 4.85 -12.45
C HIS A 175 4.60 4.51 -11.25
N TYR A 176 5.72 5.24 -11.11
CA TYR A 176 6.60 5.13 -9.96
C TYR A 176 6.40 6.32 -9.04
N ILE A 177 5.99 6.06 -7.79
CA ILE A 177 5.91 7.09 -6.76
C ILE A 177 7.30 7.20 -6.12
N ARG A 178 7.99 8.31 -6.39
CA ARG A 178 9.23 8.65 -5.70
C ARG A 178 8.95 9.02 -4.25
N PHE A 179 9.93 8.83 -3.39
CA PHE A 179 9.82 9.33 -2.03
C PHE A 179 9.68 10.85 -2.05
N PRO A 180 8.74 11.43 -1.29
CA PRO A 180 8.50 12.87 -1.28
C PRO A 180 9.78 13.64 -0.90
N ASP A 181 10.04 14.74 -1.59
CA ASP A 181 11.06 15.69 -1.16
C ASP A 181 10.62 16.45 0.10
N LYS A 182 11.52 17.28 0.66
CA LYS A 182 11.26 17.98 1.92
C LYS A 182 10.02 18.89 1.84
N ALA A 183 9.82 19.58 0.71
CA ALA A 183 8.68 20.49 0.54
C ALA A 183 7.36 19.72 0.40
N GLU A 184 7.36 18.65 -0.39
CA GLU A 184 6.22 17.75 -0.53
C GLU A 184 5.87 17.08 0.82
N MET A 185 6.89 16.63 1.56
CA MET A 185 6.69 16.02 2.87
C MET A 185 6.13 17.01 3.89
N GLN A 186 6.59 18.27 3.89
CA GLN A 186 5.99 19.31 4.73
C GLN A 186 4.51 19.53 4.40
N ALA A 187 4.15 19.53 3.11
CA ALA A 187 2.76 19.65 2.70
C ALA A 187 1.91 18.44 3.16
N ILE A 188 2.47 17.22 3.10
CA ILE A 188 1.81 16.02 3.62
C ILE A 188 1.60 16.13 5.13
N VAL A 189 2.63 16.52 5.87
CA VAL A 189 2.52 16.67 7.34
C VAL A 189 1.49 17.72 7.72
N LYS A 190 1.46 18.87 7.04
CA LYS A 190 0.45 19.93 7.29
C LYS A 190 -0.98 19.48 6.98
N LEU A 191 -1.15 18.57 6.02
CA LEU A 191 -2.46 18.00 5.72
C LEU A 191 -2.99 17.16 6.90
N HIS A 192 -2.10 16.39 7.55
CA HIS A 192 -2.46 15.54 8.69
C HIS A 192 -2.49 16.30 10.03
N TYR A 193 -1.66 17.34 10.16
CA TYR A 193 -1.49 18.15 11.38
C TYR A 193 -1.55 19.65 11.05
N PRO A 194 -2.74 20.20 10.72
CA PRO A 194 -2.86 21.59 10.27
C PRO A 194 -2.43 22.62 11.33
N ASP A 195 -2.57 22.28 12.60
CA ASP A 195 -2.24 23.16 13.73
C ASP A 195 -0.79 22.99 14.24
N LEU A 196 0.06 22.22 13.52
CA LEU A 196 1.43 21.99 13.90
C LEU A 196 2.26 23.27 13.80
N LYS A 197 2.94 23.64 14.90
CA LYS A 197 3.82 24.81 14.93
C LYS A 197 4.95 24.70 13.92
N GLU A 198 5.20 25.76 13.14
CA GLU A 198 6.23 25.80 12.10
C GLU A 198 7.63 25.47 12.62
N SER A 199 7.97 25.88 13.88
CA SER A 199 9.24 25.54 14.50
C SER A 199 9.41 24.04 14.72
N LEU A 200 8.37 23.35 15.20
CA LEU A 200 8.40 21.90 15.42
C LEU A 200 8.43 21.16 14.08
N LEU A 201 7.65 21.60 13.11
CA LEU A 201 7.67 21.05 11.74
C LEU A 201 9.06 21.16 11.12
N GLY A 202 9.69 22.34 11.18
CA GLY A 202 11.02 22.56 10.62
C GLY A 202 12.07 21.63 11.21
N GLU A 203 12.16 21.56 12.56
CA GLU A 203 13.10 20.67 13.24
C GLU A 203 12.83 19.18 12.97
N ALA A 204 11.56 18.76 12.98
CA ALA A 204 11.19 17.38 12.66
C ALA A 204 11.60 16.99 11.25
N MET A 205 11.37 17.89 10.26
CA MET A 205 11.75 17.66 8.88
C MET A 205 13.28 17.57 8.71
N ASP A 206 14.03 18.47 9.36
CA ASP A 206 15.49 18.46 9.27
C ASP A 206 16.06 17.16 9.82
N LEU A 207 15.66 16.76 11.01
CA LEU A 207 16.09 15.50 11.64
C LEU A 207 15.69 14.27 10.82
N PHE A 208 14.47 14.27 10.29
CA PHE A 208 13.98 13.14 9.50
C PHE A 208 14.77 12.95 8.21
N PHE A 209 15.07 14.02 7.46
CA PHE A 209 15.84 13.94 6.22
C PHE A 209 17.32 13.68 6.50
N GLU A 210 17.91 14.30 7.54
CA GLU A 210 19.26 13.96 8.00
C GLU A 210 19.39 12.46 8.31
N LEU A 211 18.39 11.90 9.00
CA LEU A 211 18.33 10.48 9.31
C LEU A 211 18.30 9.61 8.04
N ARG A 212 17.48 9.99 7.05
CA ARG A 212 17.36 9.23 5.79
C ARG A 212 18.61 9.28 4.90
N GLU A 213 19.45 10.30 5.06
CA GLU A 213 20.72 10.46 4.33
C GLU A 213 21.88 9.66 4.95
N VAL A 214 21.70 9.10 6.15
CA VAL A 214 22.74 8.29 6.79
C VAL A 214 23.02 7.04 5.95
N GLU A 215 24.27 6.94 5.48
CA GLU A 215 24.73 5.77 4.75
C GLU A 215 24.75 4.52 5.64
N GLY A 216 24.32 3.40 5.07
CA GLY A 216 24.30 2.11 5.77
C GLY A 216 23.05 1.82 6.59
N LEU A 217 22.05 2.72 6.61
CA LEU A 217 20.75 2.39 7.17
C LEU A 217 20.13 1.22 6.41
N ARG A 218 19.76 0.19 7.16
CA ARG A 218 19.08 -0.98 6.62
C ARG A 218 17.64 -0.66 6.22
N LYS A 219 16.99 0.18 7.03
CA LYS A 219 15.62 0.62 6.78
C LYS A 219 15.49 2.13 6.97
N LYS A 220 15.37 2.83 5.84
CA LYS A 220 15.08 4.27 5.86
C LYS A 220 13.65 4.50 6.38
N PRO A 221 13.44 5.45 7.32
CA PRO A 221 12.10 5.73 7.80
C PRO A 221 11.19 6.26 6.70
N SER A 222 9.93 5.84 6.73
CA SER A 222 8.90 6.15 5.73
C SER A 222 8.04 7.36 6.15
N THR A 223 7.15 7.80 5.27
CA THR A 223 6.17 8.86 5.57
C THR A 223 5.27 8.50 6.75
N SER A 224 4.79 7.25 6.82
CA SER A 224 3.94 6.80 7.92
C SER A 224 4.68 6.88 9.27
N GLU A 225 5.95 6.47 9.30
CA GLU A 225 6.79 6.53 10.49
C GLU A 225 7.08 7.97 10.92
N LEU A 226 7.22 8.91 9.98
CA LEU A 226 7.31 10.33 10.29
C LEU A 226 6.00 10.87 10.92
N LEU A 227 4.86 10.53 10.35
CA LEU A 227 3.56 10.97 10.88
C LEU A 227 3.34 10.41 12.30
N ASP A 228 3.65 9.14 12.53
CA ASP A 228 3.59 8.54 13.87
C ASP A 228 4.53 9.24 14.85
N TRP A 229 5.76 9.55 14.42
CA TRP A 229 6.72 10.25 15.25
C TRP A 229 6.24 11.65 15.63
N ILE A 230 5.73 12.43 14.69
CA ILE A 230 5.15 13.77 14.95
C ILE A 230 3.97 13.65 15.93
N ARG A 231 3.12 12.64 15.76
CA ARG A 231 2.02 12.40 16.69
C ARG A 231 2.49 12.18 18.11
N LEU A 232 3.57 11.42 18.30
CA LEU A 232 4.18 11.17 19.63
C LEU A 232 4.82 12.44 20.19
N LEU A 233 5.53 13.23 19.36
CA LEU A 233 6.11 14.51 19.79
C LEU A 233 5.05 15.48 20.29
N LEU A 234 3.88 15.52 19.65
CA LEU A 234 2.74 16.32 20.07
C LEU A 234 2.09 15.82 21.37
N ALA A 235 1.96 14.48 21.50
CA ALA A 235 1.35 13.86 22.67
C ALA A 235 2.17 14.08 23.95
N ASP A 236 3.50 14.09 23.82
CA ASP A 236 4.44 14.29 24.93
C ASP A 236 4.87 15.76 25.10
N ASP A 237 4.25 16.70 24.35
CA ASP A 237 4.56 18.15 24.34
C ASP A 237 6.09 18.44 24.24
N ILE A 238 6.76 17.72 23.35
CA ILE A 238 8.20 17.85 23.13
C ILE A 238 8.51 19.16 22.42
N ALA A 239 9.28 20.03 23.09
CA ALA A 239 9.71 21.30 22.50
C ALA A 239 10.71 21.06 21.33
N PRO A 240 10.72 21.91 20.29
CA PRO A 240 11.66 21.78 19.15
C PRO A 240 13.12 21.69 19.59
N GLU A 241 13.51 22.49 20.60
CA GLU A 241 14.88 22.52 21.15
C GLU A 241 15.26 21.19 21.82
N ALA A 242 14.28 20.50 22.43
CA ALA A 242 14.49 19.21 23.09
C ALA A 242 14.70 18.06 22.11
N MET A 243 14.23 18.20 20.86
CA MET A 243 14.44 17.19 19.82
C MET A 243 15.92 17.05 19.44
N ARG A 244 16.66 18.16 19.46
CA ARG A 244 18.10 18.22 19.25
C ARG A 244 18.90 18.26 20.57
N ALA A 245 18.24 18.22 21.72
CA ALA A 245 18.90 18.27 23.02
C ALA A 245 19.88 17.10 23.12
N ARG A 246 21.12 17.41 22.87
CA ARG A 246 22.26 16.52 22.93
C ARG A 246 22.67 16.37 24.39
N GLU A 247 21.95 15.56 25.14
CA GLU A 247 22.55 15.03 26.37
C GLU A 247 23.87 14.36 25.99
N PRO A 248 24.94 14.57 26.73
CA PRO A 248 26.20 13.86 26.52
C PRO A 248 25.95 12.35 26.56
N GLY A 249 25.86 11.72 25.39
CA GLY A 249 25.57 10.28 25.23
C GLY A 249 24.34 9.92 24.39
N LYS A 250 23.42 10.83 24.11
CA LYS A 250 22.26 10.54 23.29
C LYS A 250 22.23 11.44 22.05
N LEU A 251 22.59 10.88 20.89
CA LEU A 251 22.44 11.52 19.57
C LEU A 251 21.24 10.99 18.82
N VAL A 252 20.47 10.14 19.47
CA VAL A 252 19.27 9.55 18.87
C VAL A 252 18.12 10.53 19.12
N PRO A 253 17.30 10.85 18.11
CA PRO A 253 16.14 11.72 18.29
C PRO A 253 15.24 11.23 19.41
N ALA A 254 14.56 12.16 20.11
CA ALA A 254 13.52 11.77 21.05
C ALA A 254 12.52 10.82 20.38
N LEU A 255 12.10 9.77 21.06
CA LEU A 255 11.13 8.79 20.57
C LEU A 255 11.57 8.08 19.26
N TYR A 256 12.86 7.86 19.10
CA TYR A 256 13.47 7.27 17.90
C TYR A 256 12.86 5.93 17.47
N GLY A 257 12.27 5.18 18.39
CA GLY A 257 11.59 3.92 18.06
C GLY A 257 10.45 4.05 17.07
N ALA A 258 9.94 5.27 16.85
CA ALA A 258 9.01 5.53 15.75
C ALA A 258 9.74 5.51 14.39
N LEU A 259 10.97 5.99 14.31
CA LEU A 259 11.74 6.15 13.07
C LEU A 259 12.70 4.99 12.78
N LEU A 260 13.43 4.50 13.80
CA LEU A 260 14.39 3.41 13.67
C LEU A 260 13.74 2.09 14.07
N LYS A 261 13.70 1.13 13.17
CA LYS A 261 12.98 -0.14 13.36
C LYS A 261 13.90 -1.35 13.52
N THR A 262 15.22 -1.16 13.49
CA THR A 262 16.18 -2.25 13.66
C THR A 262 17.25 -1.88 14.68
N GLU A 263 17.73 -2.87 15.44
CA GLU A 263 18.85 -2.72 16.35
C GLU A 263 20.13 -2.25 15.64
N GLN A 264 20.35 -2.76 14.43
CA GLN A 264 21.51 -2.41 13.62
C GLN A 264 21.52 -0.92 13.25
N ASP A 265 20.36 -0.36 12.90
CA ASP A 265 20.24 1.06 12.57
C ASP A 265 20.44 1.92 13.82
N LEU A 266 19.95 1.47 14.98
CA LEU A 266 20.20 2.16 16.25
C LEU A 266 21.69 2.20 16.60
N HIS A 267 22.37 1.07 16.53
CA HIS A 267 23.82 0.98 16.79
C HIS A 267 24.65 1.80 15.78
N LEU A 268 24.24 1.82 14.51
CA LEU A 268 24.88 2.68 13.50
C LEU A 268 24.80 4.14 13.92
N PHE A 269 23.64 4.59 14.36
CA PHE A 269 23.40 5.95 14.83
C PHE A 269 24.25 6.29 16.04
N GLU A 270 24.28 5.43 17.05
CA GLU A 270 25.09 5.59 18.25
C GLU A 270 26.59 5.67 17.91
N LYS A 271 27.06 4.84 16.97
CA LYS A 271 28.45 4.84 16.52
C LYS A 271 28.83 6.13 15.80
N LEU A 272 27.99 6.61 14.88
CA LEU A 272 28.22 7.87 14.16
C LEU A 272 28.25 9.05 15.12
N ALA A 273 27.36 9.03 16.07
CA ALA A 273 27.30 9.96 17.15
C ALA A 273 28.58 10.02 17.99
N PHE A 274 29.13 8.87 18.31
CA PHE A 274 30.39 8.75 19.04
C PHE A 274 31.58 9.26 18.22
N LEU A 275 31.64 8.97 16.93
CA LEU A 275 32.71 9.42 16.03
C LEU A 275 32.71 10.94 15.82
N ALA A 276 31.54 11.56 15.65
CA ALA A 276 31.41 13.00 15.52
C ALA A 276 31.96 13.79 16.73
N ARG A 277 31.94 13.15 17.92
CA ARG A 277 32.54 13.76 19.16
C ARG A 277 34.04 13.67 19.23
N ARG A 278 34.67 12.70 18.59
CA ARG A 278 36.13 12.54 18.61
C ARG A 278 36.83 13.40 17.55
N GLY A 279 36.09 13.91 16.59
CA GLY A 279 36.60 14.77 15.50
C GLY A 279 36.42 16.28 15.77
N SER A 280 35.73 16.66 16.84
CA SER A 280 35.61 18.03 17.35
C SER A 280 36.44 18.19 18.62
#